data_d8ec3a61440387eaf0a39aa280a57242
#
_entry.id   d8ec3a61440387eaf0a39aa280a57242
#
_cell.length_a   1.000
_cell.length_b   1.000
_cell.length_c   1.000
_cell.angle_alpha   90.00
_cell.angle_beta   90.00
_cell.angle_gamma   90.00
#
_symmetry.space_group_name_H-M   'P 1'
#
loop_
_entity.id
_entity.type
_entity.pdbx_description
1 polymer ?
#
loop_
_entity_poly.entity_id
_entity_poly.type
_entity_poly.pdbx_seq_one_letter_code
_entity_poly.pdbx_strand_id
1 'polypeptide(L)'
;LILFPVDCFNQVYPKRFLIMAGSFNLPRKGDNATLILIGASVRALAFSCIRAGYQPWCIDLYADEDLAKNCPTTLITKSFPNEISDLIKTAPVAPILYTGGLENHPALLQLLSAERAILGVTGNTLTNLRNTSELYNLLKSKQINTPAIIISTKDLNKEISYLRKPKYRSGGLGIKPFDPSKQTMVEDADFYYQEFIKGESRSAIFCFTESGFELLGVSIQSSGTQSLHADDFLYSGNMGPVKPCSSELKDLQTIGEIISSNYRPLGLLGMDYILNDSKVYPLEINPRYTASMEVLELALGQNFITKHMQAFGIKPIYENPARTEPSVIGKAIYYAPHDVLIPKEAPWLSIESNPQLFSTFADIPKTGSAIHRCSPVVTIFAKADSLTEVKAQLKTRTSQLDSLFHVGTLQNNLV
;
A
#
# COMPACT_ATOMS: atom_id res chain seq x y z
N LEU A 1 -35.31 -34.67 -13.58
CA LEU A 1 -33.90 -35.10 -13.38
C LEU A 1 -33.15 -34.82 -14.68
N ILE A 2 -32.45 -33.73 -14.77
CA ILE A 2 -31.45 -33.48 -15.83
C ILE A 2 -30.13 -33.30 -15.07
N LEU A 3 -29.28 -34.31 -15.17
CA LEU A 3 -27.90 -34.32 -14.69
C LEU A 3 -27.06 -33.42 -15.59
N PHE A 4 -26.52 -32.34 -15.05
CA PHE A 4 -25.44 -31.61 -15.69
C PHE A 4 -24.08 -32.26 -15.33
N PRO A 5 -23.17 -32.43 -16.29
CA PRO A 5 -21.89 -33.07 -16.04
C PRO A 5 -20.98 -32.13 -15.17
N VAL A 6 -20.31 -32.73 -14.22
CA VAL A 6 -19.44 -32.08 -13.23
C VAL A 6 -18.12 -31.52 -13.82
N ASP A 7 -17.90 -31.62 -15.14
CA ASP A 7 -16.61 -31.33 -15.77
C ASP A 7 -16.40 -29.88 -16.26
N CYS A 8 -17.35 -28.97 -16.03
CA CYS A 8 -17.20 -27.58 -16.53
C CYS A 8 -16.46 -26.60 -15.60
N PHE A 9 -16.04 -27.00 -14.39
CA PHE A 9 -15.44 -26.07 -13.43
C PHE A 9 -13.90 -26.04 -13.41
N ASN A 10 -13.22 -26.92 -14.15
CA ASN A 10 -11.76 -27.05 -14.09
C ASN A 10 -10.96 -26.33 -15.21
N GLN A 11 -11.58 -25.47 -16.00
CA GLN A 11 -10.89 -24.93 -17.20
C GLN A 11 -10.71 -23.41 -17.27
N VAL A 12 -10.96 -22.60 -16.24
CA VAL A 12 -11.09 -21.14 -16.51
C VAL A 12 -9.87 -20.29 -16.19
N TYR A 13 -8.81 -20.74 -15.47
CA TYR A 13 -7.73 -19.82 -15.13
C TYR A 13 -6.26 -20.28 -15.32
N PRO A 14 -5.81 -21.52 -15.08
CA PRO A 14 -4.38 -21.83 -15.23
C PRO A 14 -3.89 -21.74 -16.68
N LYS A 15 -4.72 -22.12 -17.67
CA LYS A 15 -4.34 -22.07 -19.09
C LYS A 15 -4.38 -20.67 -19.72
N ARG A 16 -5.26 -19.76 -19.24
CA ARG A 16 -5.32 -18.40 -19.79
C ARG A 16 -4.14 -17.54 -19.36
N PHE A 17 -3.67 -17.66 -18.13
CA PHE A 17 -2.47 -16.94 -17.68
C PHE A 17 -1.22 -17.47 -18.35
N LEU A 18 -1.07 -18.79 -18.46
CA LEU A 18 0.01 -19.43 -19.22
C LEU A 18 -0.07 -19.14 -20.73
N ILE A 19 -1.25 -19.02 -21.33
CA ILE A 19 -1.43 -18.67 -22.74
C ILE A 19 -1.14 -17.17 -22.97
N MET A 20 -1.57 -16.26 -22.07
CA MET A 20 -1.18 -14.85 -22.12
C MET A 20 0.31 -14.65 -21.76
N ALA A 21 0.80 -15.34 -20.73
CA ALA A 21 2.22 -15.33 -20.38
C ALA A 21 3.12 -15.94 -21.46
N GLY A 22 2.63 -16.89 -22.23
CA GLY A 22 3.34 -17.48 -23.38
C GLY A 22 3.45 -16.56 -24.61
N SER A 23 2.58 -15.53 -24.71
CA SER A 23 2.64 -14.50 -25.76
C SER A 23 3.41 -13.24 -25.33
N PHE A 24 3.67 -13.06 -24.02
CA PHE A 24 4.49 -11.97 -23.49
C PHE A 24 5.84 -12.55 -23.04
N ASN A 25 6.94 -11.87 -23.42
CA ASN A 25 8.28 -12.22 -22.92
C ASN A 25 8.34 -11.98 -21.41
N LEU A 26 8.02 -13.02 -20.62
CA LEU A 26 8.26 -12.98 -19.17
C LEU A 26 9.76 -12.97 -18.91
N PRO A 27 10.22 -12.23 -17.89
CA PRO A 27 11.64 -12.15 -17.54
C PRO A 27 12.22 -13.53 -17.27
N ARG A 28 13.33 -13.87 -17.94
CA ARG A 28 14.07 -15.14 -17.72
C ARG A 28 15.35 -14.85 -16.95
N LYS A 29 15.87 -15.86 -16.24
CA LYS A 29 17.17 -15.77 -15.56
C LYS A 29 18.26 -15.41 -16.61
N GLY A 30 18.91 -14.24 -16.42
CA GLY A 30 19.96 -13.75 -17.34
C GLY A 30 19.49 -12.62 -18.29
N ASP A 31 18.18 -12.39 -18.44
CA ASP A 31 17.67 -11.22 -19.14
C ASP A 31 17.60 -10.02 -18.19
N ASN A 32 17.95 -8.84 -18.68
CA ASN A 32 17.65 -7.57 -17.99
C ASN A 32 16.13 -7.36 -17.98
N ALA A 33 15.49 -7.96 -16.96
CA ALA A 33 14.05 -8.10 -16.91
C ALA A 33 13.37 -6.77 -16.57
N THR A 34 12.89 -6.07 -17.58
CA THR A 34 12.15 -4.83 -17.43
C THR A 34 10.77 -5.08 -16.84
N LEU A 35 10.36 -4.24 -15.89
CA LEU A 35 9.01 -4.17 -15.33
C LEU A 35 8.49 -2.75 -15.44
N ILE A 36 7.23 -2.60 -15.80
CA ILE A 36 6.55 -1.30 -15.76
C ILE A 36 5.86 -1.16 -14.42
N LEU A 37 6.17 -0.08 -13.72
CA LEU A 37 5.56 0.23 -12.43
C LEU A 37 4.66 1.45 -12.57
N ILE A 38 3.40 1.32 -12.12
CA ILE A 38 2.41 2.38 -12.26
C ILE A 38 1.70 2.62 -10.92
N GLY A 39 1.56 3.89 -10.51
CA GLY A 39 0.79 4.23 -9.32
C GLY A 39 0.93 5.68 -8.88
N ALA A 40 0.32 6.02 -7.76
CA ALA A 40 0.47 7.36 -7.18
C ALA A 40 1.90 7.59 -6.66
N SER A 41 2.53 6.59 -6.03
CA SER A 41 3.95 6.58 -5.67
C SER A 41 4.50 5.17 -5.87
N VAL A 42 5.49 5.02 -6.74
CA VAL A 42 6.08 3.72 -7.10
C VAL A 42 7.51 3.54 -6.57
N ARG A 43 8.13 4.55 -5.95
CA ARG A 43 9.52 4.52 -5.50
C ARG A 43 9.82 3.28 -4.63
N ALA A 44 9.00 3.00 -3.61
CA ALA A 44 9.21 1.86 -2.71
C ALA A 44 9.18 0.52 -3.48
N LEU A 45 8.21 0.34 -4.39
CA LEU A 45 8.12 -0.82 -5.27
C LEU A 45 9.31 -0.90 -6.22
N ALA A 46 9.73 0.21 -6.82
CA ALA A 46 10.87 0.27 -7.74
C ALA A 46 12.16 -0.19 -7.04
N PHE A 47 12.41 0.29 -5.82
CA PHE A 47 13.58 -0.11 -5.05
C PHE A 47 13.53 -1.60 -4.67
N SER A 48 12.35 -2.14 -4.34
CA SER A 48 12.18 -3.58 -4.12
C SER A 48 12.46 -4.39 -5.39
N CYS A 49 11.97 -3.93 -6.55
CA CYS A 49 12.26 -4.56 -7.86
C CYS A 49 13.75 -4.54 -8.19
N ILE A 50 14.45 -3.42 -7.96
CA ILE A 50 15.91 -3.31 -8.19
C ILE A 50 16.66 -4.28 -7.26
N ARG A 51 16.28 -4.39 -5.99
CA ARG A 51 16.86 -5.38 -5.05
C ARG A 51 16.63 -6.81 -5.49
N ALA A 52 15.52 -7.07 -6.19
CA ALA A 52 15.21 -8.38 -6.78
C ALA A 52 15.90 -8.64 -8.13
N GLY A 53 16.64 -7.66 -8.68
CA GLY A 53 17.38 -7.78 -9.95
C GLY A 53 16.60 -7.35 -11.18
N TYR A 54 15.42 -6.74 -11.03
CA TYR A 54 14.62 -6.21 -12.13
C TYR A 54 15.03 -4.78 -12.49
N GLN A 55 14.69 -4.37 -13.72
CA GLN A 55 14.88 -3.01 -14.23
C GLN A 55 13.53 -2.30 -14.33
N PRO A 56 13.13 -1.47 -13.35
CA PRO A 56 11.86 -0.76 -13.40
C PRO A 56 11.86 0.36 -14.43
N TRP A 57 10.71 0.54 -15.10
CA TRP A 57 10.32 1.72 -15.85
C TRP A 57 9.04 2.27 -15.21
N CYS A 58 9.02 3.53 -14.80
CA CYS A 58 8.04 4.04 -13.84
C CYS A 58 7.10 5.08 -14.45
N ILE A 59 5.81 5.02 -14.10
CA ILE A 59 4.80 6.09 -14.29
C ILE A 59 4.31 6.47 -12.89
N ASP A 60 4.59 7.70 -12.47
CA ASP A 60 4.50 8.15 -11.08
C ASP A 60 3.94 9.57 -10.97
N LEU A 61 3.23 9.91 -9.87
CA LEU A 61 2.66 11.24 -9.65
C LEU A 61 3.69 12.29 -9.22
N TYR A 62 4.77 11.86 -8.57
CA TYR A 62 5.74 12.77 -7.95
C TYR A 62 7.07 12.81 -8.72
N ALA A 63 7.46 11.68 -9.30
CA ALA A 63 8.78 11.50 -9.95
C ALA A 63 9.92 11.99 -9.05
N ASP A 64 9.88 11.55 -7.79
CA ASP A 64 10.84 11.93 -6.75
C ASP A 64 12.27 11.74 -7.24
N GLU A 65 13.21 12.59 -6.77
CA GLU A 65 14.58 12.59 -7.27
C GLU A 65 15.31 11.26 -7.05
N ASP A 66 15.05 10.59 -5.93
CA ASP A 66 15.63 9.28 -5.64
C ASP A 66 15.07 8.20 -6.57
N LEU A 67 13.81 8.27 -6.97
CA LEU A 67 13.25 7.41 -7.99
C LEU A 67 13.86 7.69 -9.37
N ALA A 68 13.84 8.94 -9.81
CA ALA A 68 14.29 9.35 -11.14
C ALA A 68 15.81 9.13 -11.37
N LYS A 69 16.62 9.17 -10.31
CA LYS A 69 18.05 8.84 -10.37
C LYS A 69 18.32 7.34 -10.59
N ASN A 70 17.40 6.48 -10.17
CA ASN A 70 17.61 5.02 -10.20
C ASN A 70 16.87 4.30 -11.32
N CYS A 71 15.81 4.90 -11.90
CA CYS A 71 15.04 4.30 -12.98
C CYS A 71 14.42 5.36 -13.90
N PRO A 72 14.23 5.01 -15.21
CA PRO A 72 13.44 5.83 -16.11
C PRO A 72 12.07 6.09 -15.51
N THR A 73 11.71 7.37 -15.37
CA THR A 73 10.45 7.76 -14.72
C THR A 73 9.72 8.80 -15.55
N THR A 74 8.42 8.56 -15.77
CA THR A 74 7.51 9.49 -16.44
C THR A 74 6.55 10.05 -15.40
N LEU A 75 6.52 11.39 -15.28
CA LEU A 75 5.65 12.13 -14.38
C LEU A 75 4.23 12.20 -14.93
N ILE A 76 3.23 11.90 -14.11
CA ILE A 76 1.81 12.14 -14.42
C ILE A 76 1.51 13.62 -14.12
N THR A 77 1.24 14.42 -15.14
CA THR A 77 1.17 15.87 -15.01
C THR A 77 -0.25 16.44 -15.06
N LYS A 78 -1.19 15.76 -15.73
CA LYS A 78 -2.54 16.30 -15.99
C LYS A 78 -3.57 15.74 -15.04
N SER A 79 -3.78 14.44 -15.05
CA SER A 79 -4.77 13.83 -14.16
C SER A 79 -4.49 12.35 -13.92
N PHE A 80 -4.36 11.96 -12.65
CA PHE A 80 -4.34 10.56 -12.26
C PHE A 80 -5.78 10.05 -12.11
N PRO A 81 -6.12 8.87 -12.68
CA PRO A 81 -5.27 7.96 -13.47
C PRO A 81 -5.44 8.11 -14.99
N ASN A 82 -6.20 9.10 -15.48
CA ASN A 82 -6.65 9.17 -16.87
C ASN A 82 -5.50 9.26 -17.89
N GLU A 83 -4.41 9.92 -17.52
CA GLU A 83 -3.24 10.10 -18.40
C GLU A 83 -2.44 8.81 -18.62
N ILE A 84 -2.60 7.81 -17.76
CA ILE A 84 -1.83 6.55 -17.80
C ILE A 84 -2.02 5.82 -19.12
N SER A 85 -3.23 5.83 -19.73
CA SER A 85 -3.52 5.19 -21.01
C SER A 85 -2.69 5.75 -22.17
N ASP A 86 -2.26 7.01 -22.09
CA ASP A 86 -1.40 7.62 -23.08
C ASP A 86 0.08 7.44 -22.74
N LEU A 87 0.45 7.62 -21.48
CA LEU A 87 1.83 7.47 -21.03
C LEU A 87 2.35 6.05 -21.22
N ILE A 88 1.52 5.01 -21.03
CA ILE A 88 1.92 3.61 -21.22
C ILE A 88 2.35 3.30 -22.65
N LYS A 89 1.91 4.06 -23.66
CA LYS A 89 2.29 3.89 -25.06
C LYS A 89 3.76 4.22 -25.30
N THR A 90 4.35 5.06 -24.44
CA THR A 90 5.79 5.42 -24.50
C THR A 90 6.69 4.44 -23.76
N ALA A 91 6.10 3.58 -22.93
CA ALA A 91 6.82 2.59 -22.15
C ALA A 91 7.24 1.38 -22.99
N PRO A 92 8.33 0.69 -22.63
CA PRO A 92 8.72 -0.56 -23.25
C PRO A 92 7.61 -1.62 -23.13
N VAL A 93 7.62 -2.63 -24.01
CA VAL A 93 6.69 -3.76 -23.89
C VAL A 93 7.19 -4.69 -22.80
N ALA A 94 6.60 -4.59 -21.59
CA ALA A 94 6.99 -5.37 -20.42
C ALA A 94 5.77 -5.58 -19.50
N PRO A 95 5.83 -6.57 -18.58
CA PRO A 95 4.78 -6.76 -17.57
C PRO A 95 4.61 -5.56 -16.64
N ILE A 96 3.38 -5.36 -16.18
CA ILE A 96 3.00 -4.26 -15.29
C ILE A 96 2.84 -4.77 -13.85
N LEU A 97 3.38 -4.02 -12.88
CA LEU A 97 2.98 -4.03 -11.48
C LEU A 97 2.41 -2.67 -11.12
N TYR A 98 1.48 -2.64 -10.17
CA TYR A 98 0.87 -1.38 -9.75
C TYR A 98 0.88 -1.17 -8.24
N THR A 99 0.83 0.10 -7.83
CA THR A 99 0.73 0.52 -6.44
C THR A 99 -0.58 1.28 -6.18
N GLY A 100 -0.66 1.98 -5.05
CA GLY A 100 -1.84 2.67 -4.58
C GLY A 100 -2.50 3.61 -5.58
N GLY A 101 -3.83 3.58 -5.56
CA GLY A 101 -4.70 4.36 -6.41
C GLY A 101 -5.32 3.57 -7.56
N LEU A 102 -4.55 2.69 -8.23
CA LEU A 102 -5.04 1.95 -9.41
C LEU A 102 -6.05 0.85 -9.07
N GLU A 103 -6.02 0.30 -7.88
CA GLU A 103 -7.03 -0.65 -7.40
C GLU A 103 -8.46 -0.09 -7.39
N ASN A 104 -8.59 1.24 -7.40
CA ASN A 104 -9.88 1.93 -7.49
C ASN A 104 -10.37 2.13 -8.94
N HIS A 105 -9.57 1.71 -9.92
CA HIS A 105 -9.84 1.89 -11.35
C HIS A 105 -9.78 0.56 -12.12
N PRO A 106 -10.66 -0.42 -11.81
CA PRO A 106 -10.61 -1.76 -12.42
C PRO A 106 -10.81 -1.73 -13.94
N ALA A 107 -11.56 -0.78 -14.48
CA ALA A 107 -11.73 -0.62 -15.92
C ALA A 107 -10.41 -0.23 -16.62
N LEU A 108 -9.59 0.65 -16.03
CA LEU A 108 -8.27 0.97 -16.54
C LEU A 108 -7.34 -0.26 -16.50
N LEU A 109 -7.31 -0.99 -15.39
CA LEU A 109 -6.53 -2.22 -15.29
C LEU A 109 -6.96 -3.26 -16.33
N GLN A 110 -8.25 -3.38 -16.61
CA GLN A 110 -8.76 -4.24 -17.67
C GLN A 110 -8.27 -3.79 -19.06
N LEU A 111 -8.29 -2.49 -19.34
CA LEU A 111 -7.76 -1.94 -20.59
C LEU A 111 -6.27 -2.25 -20.76
N LEU A 112 -5.46 -1.99 -19.73
CA LEU A 112 -4.03 -2.27 -19.72
C LEU A 112 -3.74 -3.77 -19.87
N SER A 113 -4.56 -4.64 -19.27
CA SER A 113 -4.40 -6.10 -19.34
C SER A 113 -4.68 -6.69 -20.74
N ALA A 114 -5.36 -5.94 -21.62
CA ALA A 114 -5.56 -6.35 -23.02
C ALA A 114 -4.27 -6.23 -23.84
N GLU A 115 -3.36 -5.35 -23.46
CA GLU A 115 -2.13 -5.07 -24.20
C GLU A 115 -0.88 -5.65 -23.51
N ARG A 116 -0.89 -5.81 -22.20
CA ARG A 116 0.28 -6.19 -21.39
C ARG A 116 -0.10 -7.12 -20.24
N ALA A 117 0.79 -8.03 -19.84
CA ALA A 117 0.60 -8.83 -18.65
C ALA A 117 0.61 -7.94 -17.39
N ILE A 118 -0.40 -8.05 -16.54
CA ILE A 118 -0.40 -7.42 -15.21
C ILE A 118 -0.06 -8.49 -14.19
N LEU A 119 1.07 -8.33 -13.50
CA LEU A 119 1.47 -9.18 -12.39
C LEU A 119 0.85 -8.58 -11.11
N GLY A 120 -0.41 -8.88 -10.86
CA GLY A 120 -1.19 -8.34 -9.76
C GLY A 120 -2.67 -8.75 -9.85
N VAL A 121 -3.44 -8.40 -8.84
CA VAL A 121 -4.86 -8.73 -8.77
C VAL A 121 -5.65 -7.82 -9.70
N THR A 122 -6.44 -8.39 -10.61
CA THR A 122 -7.25 -7.64 -11.60
C THR A 122 -8.63 -8.28 -11.79
N GLY A 123 -9.46 -7.67 -12.63
CA GLY A 123 -10.77 -8.22 -13.03
C GLY A 123 -11.71 -8.47 -11.86
N ASN A 124 -12.48 -9.54 -11.93
CA ASN A 124 -13.49 -9.88 -10.91
C ASN A 124 -12.87 -10.12 -9.52
N THR A 125 -11.68 -10.69 -9.45
CA THR A 125 -10.98 -10.89 -8.16
C THR A 125 -10.73 -9.56 -7.46
N LEU A 126 -10.27 -8.55 -8.20
CA LEU A 126 -10.07 -7.19 -7.65
C LEU A 126 -11.39 -6.58 -7.18
N THR A 127 -12.42 -6.61 -8.03
CA THR A 127 -13.74 -6.04 -7.72
C THR A 127 -14.35 -6.70 -6.48
N ASN A 128 -14.28 -8.01 -6.39
CA ASN A 128 -14.85 -8.77 -5.26
C ASN A 128 -14.07 -8.54 -3.96
N LEU A 129 -12.75 -8.51 -3.99
CA LEU A 129 -11.91 -8.20 -2.81
C LEU A 129 -12.14 -6.77 -2.30
N ARG A 130 -12.49 -5.84 -3.19
CA ARG A 130 -12.80 -4.44 -2.86
C ARG A 130 -14.26 -4.24 -2.46
N ASN A 131 -15.13 -5.25 -2.60
CA ASN A 131 -16.49 -5.22 -2.09
C ASN A 131 -16.50 -5.50 -0.58
N THR A 132 -16.27 -4.46 0.22
CA THR A 132 -16.12 -4.56 1.67
C THR A 132 -17.34 -5.19 2.33
N SER A 133 -18.56 -4.93 1.84
CA SER A 133 -19.79 -5.49 2.43
C SER A 133 -19.87 -7.01 2.27
N GLU A 134 -19.57 -7.53 1.08
CA GLU A 134 -19.55 -8.98 0.83
C GLU A 134 -18.42 -9.67 1.60
N LEU A 135 -17.23 -9.09 1.57
CA LEU A 135 -16.08 -9.59 2.34
C LEU A 135 -16.41 -9.68 3.83
N TYR A 136 -17.01 -8.63 4.42
CA TYR A 136 -17.36 -8.62 5.84
C TYR A 136 -18.44 -9.66 6.18
N ASN A 137 -19.44 -9.85 5.33
CA ASN A 137 -20.43 -10.90 5.53
C ASN A 137 -19.78 -12.31 5.55
N LEU A 138 -18.84 -12.52 4.64
CA LEU A 138 -18.08 -13.78 4.59
C LEU A 138 -17.21 -13.96 5.84
N LEU A 139 -16.48 -12.94 6.27
CA LEU A 139 -15.65 -12.95 7.48
C LEU A 139 -16.48 -13.22 8.74
N LYS A 140 -17.64 -12.54 8.90
CA LYS A 140 -18.58 -12.77 10.00
C LYS A 140 -19.09 -14.21 10.05
N SER A 141 -19.38 -14.82 8.89
CA SER A 141 -19.82 -16.21 8.82
C SER A 141 -18.77 -17.21 9.37
N LYS A 142 -17.52 -16.78 9.45
CA LYS A 142 -16.37 -17.53 10.00
C LYS A 142 -15.89 -17.00 11.35
N GLN A 143 -16.76 -16.23 12.05
CA GLN A 143 -16.52 -15.70 13.40
C GLN A 143 -15.36 -14.69 13.48
N ILE A 144 -14.96 -14.07 12.38
CA ILE A 144 -14.05 -12.92 12.37
C ILE A 144 -14.85 -11.65 12.64
N ASN A 145 -14.38 -10.83 13.57
CA ASN A 145 -15.00 -9.55 13.86
C ASN A 145 -14.81 -8.58 12.70
N THR A 146 -15.83 -7.80 12.39
CA THR A 146 -15.75 -6.74 11.38
C THR A 146 -16.49 -5.51 11.85
N PRO A 147 -16.04 -4.29 11.52
CA PRO A 147 -16.82 -3.09 11.76
C PRO A 147 -18.17 -3.15 11.06
N ALA A 148 -19.19 -2.52 11.63
CA ALA A 148 -20.45 -2.33 10.92
C ALA A 148 -20.26 -1.34 9.75
N ILE A 149 -20.92 -1.64 8.61
CA ILE A 149 -20.99 -0.74 7.45
C ILE A 149 -22.43 -0.30 7.28
N ILE A 150 -22.62 1.02 7.22
CA ILE A 150 -23.90 1.67 7.06
C ILE A 150 -23.93 2.41 5.74
N ILE A 151 -24.92 2.10 4.90
CA ILE A 151 -25.16 2.77 3.62
C ILE A 151 -26.53 3.46 3.57
N SER A 152 -27.41 3.12 4.52
CA SER A 152 -28.74 3.70 4.67
C SER A 152 -28.97 4.23 6.08
N THR A 153 -29.68 5.36 6.17
CA THR A 153 -30.08 5.96 7.46
C THR A 153 -30.90 5.01 8.34
N LYS A 154 -31.56 4.01 7.75
CA LYS A 154 -32.37 3.02 8.47
C LYS A 154 -31.55 2.10 9.36
N ASP A 155 -30.29 1.87 8.99
CA ASP A 155 -29.39 0.96 9.69
C ASP A 155 -28.51 1.67 10.73
N LEU A 156 -28.70 2.99 10.90
CA LEU A 156 -27.87 3.83 11.74
C LEU A 156 -28.17 3.62 13.23
N ASN A 157 -27.19 3.14 13.98
CA ASN A 157 -27.25 3.14 15.44
C ASN A 157 -26.64 4.44 15.99
N LYS A 158 -27.45 5.25 16.70
CA LYS A 158 -27.06 6.55 17.25
C LYS A 158 -26.10 6.48 18.45
N GLU A 159 -25.89 5.31 19.01
CA GLU A 159 -24.99 5.08 20.15
C GLU A 159 -23.55 4.75 19.71
N ILE A 160 -23.34 4.52 18.42
CA ILE A 160 -22.07 4.15 17.82
C ILE A 160 -21.47 5.33 17.07
N SER A 161 -20.17 5.56 17.25
CA SER A 161 -19.40 6.50 16.44
C SER A 161 -18.97 5.85 15.13
N TYR A 162 -18.99 6.61 14.05
CA TYR A 162 -18.64 6.14 12.72
C TYR A 162 -17.55 7.00 12.08
N LEU A 163 -16.97 6.46 11.00
CA LEU A 163 -16.16 7.19 10.05
C LEU A 163 -16.93 7.29 8.73
N ARG A 164 -17.06 8.49 8.17
CA ARG A 164 -17.50 8.67 6.78
C ARG A 164 -16.31 8.47 5.87
N LYS A 165 -16.36 7.46 5.01
CA LYS A 165 -15.25 7.03 4.16
C LYS A 165 -15.61 7.14 2.68
N PRO A 166 -14.77 7.76 1.83
CA PRO A 166 -14.96 7.73 0.39
C PRO A 166 -14.65 6.33 -0.17
N LYS A 167 -15.44 5.89 -1.16
CA LYS A 167 -15.30 4.54 -1.76
C LYS A 167 -14.05 4.37 -2.63
N TYR A 168 -13.62 5.45 -3.29
CA TYR A 168 -12.61 5.41 -4.35
C TYR A 168 -11.36 6.24 -4.02
N ARG A 169 -10.97 6.25 -2.74
CA ARG A 169 -9.75 6.93 -2.29
C ARG A 169 -8.86 5.96 -1.50
N SER A 170 -7.59 6.31 -1.39
CA SER A 170 -6.57 5.51 -0.68
C SER A 170 -5.83 6.36 0.34
N GLY A 171 -5.11 5.72 1.25
CA GLY A 171 -4.25 6.40 2.23
C GLY A 171 -4.99 7.23 3.28
N GLY A 172 -6.28 6.98 3.51
CA GLY A 172 -7.08 7.71 4.49
C GLY A 172 -7.59 9.08 4.03
N LEU A 173 -7.31 9.48 2.79
CA LEU A 173 -7.69 10.78 2.26
C LEU A 173 -9.21 10.96 2.23
N GLY A 174 -9.71 12.00 2.92
CA GLY A 174 -11.12 12.36 2.96
C GLY A 174 -11.96 11.56 3.95
N ILE A 175 -11.34 10.71 4.78
CA ILE A 175 -12.01 10.08 5.92
C ILE A 175 -12.29 11.15 6.97
N LYS A 176 -13.51 11.17 7.52
CA LYS A 176 -13.90 12.10 8.57
C LYS A 176 -14.68 11.40 9.68
N PRO A 177 -14.53 11.80 10.95
CA PRO A 177 -15.40 11.35 12.03
C PRO A 177 -16.86 11.71 11.74
N PHE A 178 -17.75 10.81 12.13
CA PHE A 178 -19.20 11.03 12.08
C PHE A 178 -19.85 10.58 13.39
N ASP A 179 -20.48 11.54 14.06
CA ASP A 179 -21.25 11.32 15.29
C ASP A 179 -22.75 11.47 14.96
N PRO A 180 -23.51 10.38 14.92
CA PRO A 180 -24.91 10.43 14.54
C PRO A 180 -25.81 11.13 15.56
N SER A 181 -25.31 11.40 16.78
CA SER A 181 -26.04 12.20 17.77
C SER A 181 -25.98 13.70 17.48
N LYS A 182 -24.99 14.16 16.69
CA LYS A 182 -24.71 15.57 16.37
C LYS A 182 -24.84 15.91 14.90
N GLN A 183 -24.81 14.90 14.03
CA GLN A 183 -24.73 15.07 12.59
C GLN A 183 -25.83 14.27 11.89
N THR A 184 -26.37 14.82 10.80
CA THR A 184 -27.30 14.08 9.95
C THR A 184 -26.52 13.28 8.93
N MET A 185 -26.82 11.99 8.82
CA MET A 185 -26.28 11.13 7.78
C MET A 185 -26.78 11.58 6.42
N VAL A 186 -25.86 11.75 5.48
CA VAL A 186 -26.16 11.99 4.07
C VAL A 186 -25.94 10.69 3.31
N GLU A 187 -26.98 10.18 2.66
CA GLU A 187 -26.87 9.05 1.73
C GLU A 187 -26.25 9.57 0.43
N ASP A 188 -25.06 9.09 0.14
CA ASP A 188 -24.25 9.52 -1.00
C ASP A 188 -23.61 8.29 -1.66
N ALA A 189 -23.73 8.20 -2.98
CA ALA A 189 -23.19 7.07 -3.74
C ALA A 189 -21.68 6.90 -3.61
N ASP A 190 -20.96 8.00 -3.36
CA ASP A 190 -19.49 8.04 -3.29
C ASP A 190 -18.92 7.75 -1.90
N PHE A 191 -19.78 7.62 -0.87
CA PHE A 191 -19.35 7.40 0.52
C PHE A 191 -20.10 6.23 1.15
N TYR A 192 -19.53 5.75 2.25
CA TYR A 192 -20.17 4.83 3.19
C TYR A 192 -19.74 5.21 4.62
N TYR A 193 -20.47 4.70 5.62
CA TYR A 193 -20.14 4.91 7.02
C TYR A 193 -19.67 3.57 7.61
N GLN A 194 -18.51 3.60 8.26
CA GLN A 194 -17.92 2.45 8.92
C GLN A 194 -17.84 2.73 10.40
N GLU A 195 -18.26 1.76 11.22
CA GLU A 195 -18.08 1.81 12.67
C GLU A 195 -16.64 2.14 13.04
N PHE A 196 -16.47 3.09 13.96
CA PHE A 196 -15.16 3.44 14.49
C PHE A 196 -14.74 2.46 15.59
N ILE A 197 -13.81 1.59 15.29
CA ILE A 197 -13.23 0.65 16.25
C ILE A 197 -12.03 1.30 16.95
N LYS A 198 -12.07 1.39 18.29
CA LYS A 198 -10.90 1.80 19.07
C LYS A 198 -9.89 0.66 19.10
N GLY A 199 -8.60 0.95 19.06
CA GLY A 199 -7.55 -0.07 19.12
C GLY A 199 -6.25 0.38 18.46
N GLU A 200 -5.31 -0.54 18.33
CA GLU A 200 -4.05 -0.31 17.63
C GLU A 200 -4.23 -0.60 16.15
N SER A 201 -3.93 0.39 15.30
CA SER A 201 -3.94 0.21 13.86
C SER A 201 -2.72 -0.59 13.43
N ARG A 202 -2.94 -1.66 12.68
CA ARG A 202 -1.92 -2.57 12.16
C ARG A 202 -2.12 -2.87 10.68
N SER A 203 -1.04 -3.31 10.02
CA SER A 203 -1.06 -3.81 8.67
C SER A 203 -0.43 -5.20 8.63
N ALA A 204 -1.13 -6.19 8.05
CA ALA A 204 -0.63 -7.52 7.78
C ALA A 204 -0.35 -7.69 6.29
N ILE A 205 0.76 -8.35 5.95
CA ILE A 205 1.16 -8.61 4.57
C ILE A 205 1.10 -10.10 4.29
N PHE A 206 0.39 -10.43 3.21
CA PHE A 206 0.25 -11.79 2.70
C PHE A 206 0.86 -11.92 1.30
N CYS A 207 1.35 -13.11 0.98
CA CYS A 207 1.63 -13.53 -0.38
C CYS A 207 0.78 -14.75 -0.71
N PHE A 208 -0.06 -14.64 -1.73
CA PHE A 208 -0.96 -15.71 -2.18
C PHE A 208 -0.37 -16.42 -3.39
N THR A 209 -0.53 -17.75 -3.40
CA THR A 209 -0.13 -18.64 -4.48
C THR A 209 -1.31 -19.53 -4.89
N GLU A 210 -1.16 -20.33 -5.93
CA GLU A 210 -2.18 -21.32 -6.31
C GLU A 210 -2.43 -22.38 -5.21
N SER A 211 -1.43 -22.67 -4.38
CA SER A 211 -1.51 -23.69 -3.32
C SER A 211 -1.91 -23.16 -1.96
N GLY A 212 -2.03 -21.83 -1.77
CA GLY A 212 -2.38 -21.24 -0.48
C GLY A 212 -1.81 -19.84 -0.31
N PHE A 213 -1.42 -19.51 0.91
CA PHE A 213 -0.85 -18.19 1.24
C PHE A 213 0.22 -18.29 2.32
N GLU A 214 1.03 -17.25 2.43
CA GLU A 214 2.01 -17.03 3.49
C GLU A 214 1.74 -15.66 4.13
N LEU A 215 1.68 -15.58 5.47
CA LEU A 215 1.72 -14.32 6.21
C LEU A 215 3.17 -13.88 6.34
N LEU A 216 3.56 -12.81 5.63
CA LEU A 216 4.95 -12.34 5.56
C LEU A 216 5.35 -11.49 6.76
N GLY A 217 4.41 -10.85 7.42
CA GLY A 217 4.66 -10.05 8.61
C GLY A 217 3.54 -9.07 8.95
N VAL A 218 3.71 -8.45 10.12
CA VAL A 218 2.78 -7.46 10.68
C VAL A 218 3.56 -6.22 11.11
N SER A 219 2.99 -5.04 10.88
CA SER A 219 3.50 -3.74 11.35
C SER A 219 2.43 -2.93 12.05
N ILE A 220 2.83 -2.04 12.96
CA ILE A 220 1.98 -0.99 13.50
C ILE A 220 1.84 0.09 12.43
N GLN A 221 0.63 0.56 12.20
CA GLN A 221 0.32 1.64 11.26
C GLN A 221 -0.02 2.92 12.01
N SER A 222 0.44 4.05 11.52
CA SER A 222 0.12 5.37 12.05
C SER A 222 -0.68 6.16 11.01
N SER A 223 -1.70 6.88 11.49
CA SER A 223 -2.48 7.82 10.68
C SER A 223 -2.82 9.06 11.51
N GLY A 224 -3.02 10.21 10.85
CA GLY A 224 -3.39 11.45 11.52
C GLY A 224 -2.37 11.93 12.55
N THR A 225 -1.07 11.66 12.34
CA THR A 225 -0.02 12.00 13.30
C THR A 225 0.27 13.50 13.26
N GLN A 226 -0.21 14.24 14.24
CA GLN A 226 -0.09 15.71 14.30
C GLN A 226 1.35 16.21 14.22
N SER A 227 2.30 15.53 14.87
CA SER A 227 3.73 15.89 14.77
C SER A 227 4.32 15.71 13.39
N LEU A 228 3.66 15.00 12.48
CA LEU A 228 4.03 14.84 11.08
C LEU A 228 3.20 15.75 10.15
N HIS A 229 2.37 16.63 10.73
CA HIS A 229 1.44 17.52 10.04
C HIS A 229 0.44 16.79 9.14
N ALA A 230 0.14 15.52 9.46
CA ALA A 230 -0.85 14.72 8.75
C ALA A 230 -2.27 15.08 9.26
N ASP A 231 -3.18 15.31 8.32
CA ASP A 231 -4.62 15.46 8.63
C ASP A 231 -5.18 14.17 9.25
N ASP A 232 -6.32 14.26 9.94
CA ASP A 232 -7.01 13.14 10.56
C ASP A 232 -7.14 11.95 9.59
N PHE A 233 -6.80 10.76 10.06
CA PHE A 233 -6.83 9.48 9.33
C PHE A 233 -5.90 9.37 8.11
N LEU A 234 -5.22 10.45 7.71
CA LEU A 234 -4.24 10.37 6.63
C LEU A 234 -3.07 9.46 7.06
N TYR A 235 -2.74 8.49 6.19
CA TYR A 235 -1.62 7.57 6.44
C TYR A 235 -0.35 8.35 6.73
N SER A 236 0.30 8.07 7.85
CA SER A 236 1.51 8.78 8.27
C SER A 236 2.73 7.88 8.51
N GLY A 237 2.58 6.57 8.43
CA GLY A 237 3.74 5.67 8.50
C GLY A 237 3.45 4.28 9.06
N ASN A 238 4.52 3.48 9.13
CA ASN A 238 4.52 2.12 9.70
C ASN A 238 5.78 1.89 10.54
N MET A 239 5.67 0.99 11.52
CA MET A 239 6.82 0.48 12.30
C MET A 239 6.68 -1.02 12.46
N GLY A 240 7.76 -1.76 12.25
CA GLY A 240 7.75 -3.20 12.39
C GLY A 240 9.11 -3.86 12.14
N PRO A 241 9.15 -5.21 12.21
CA PRO A 241 8.01 -6.09 12.42
C PRO A 241 7.49 -6.05 13.86
N VAL A 242 6.22 -6.40 14.06
CA VAL A 242 5.66 -6.72 15.37
C VAL A 242 5.21 -8.17 15.40
N LYS A 243 5.42 -8.82 16.54
CA LYS A 243 4.99 -10.21 16.72
C LYS A 243 3.50 -10.22 17.10
N PRO A 244 2.63 -10.84 16.29
CA PRO A 244 1.23 -10.99 16.65
C PRO A 244 1.06 -11.90 17.86
N CYS A 245 0.07 -11.64 18.70
CA CYS A 245 -0.32 -12.56 19.77
C CYS A 245 -1.03 -13.80 19.16
N SER A 246 -1.20 -14.86 19.97
CA SER A 246 -1.73 -16.15 19.44
C SER A 246 -3.14 -16.03 18.85
N SER A 247 -4.04 -15.24 19.47
CA SER A 247 -5.39 -15.00 18.94
C SER A 247 -5.37 -14.18 17.65
N GLU A 248 -4.58 -13.12 17.63
CA GLU A 248 -4.37 -12.31 16.43
C GLU A 248 -3.83 -13.13 15.26
N LEU A 249 -2.80 -13.96 15.52
CA LEU A 249 -2.23 -14.84 14.49
C LEU A 249 -3.27 -15.82 13.95
N LYS A 250 -4.11 -16.40 14.83
CA LYS A 250 -5.21 -17.29 14.43
C LYS A 250 -6.21 -16.57 13.54
N ASP A 251 -6.64 -15.36 13.92
CA ASP A 251 -7.57 -14.56 13.10
C ASP A 251 -6.97 -14.23 11.74
N LEU A 252 -5.69 -13.79 11.69
CA LEU A 252 -4.99 -13.49 10.44
C LEU A 252 -4.87 -14.72 9.53
N GLN A 253 -4.58 -15.90 10.08
CA GLN A 253 -4.55 -17.16 9.34
C GLN A 253 -5.92 -17.51 8.79
N THR A 254 -6.97 -17.43 9.60
CA THR A 254 -8.36 -17.68 9.17
C THR A 254 -8.78 -16.72 8.05
N ILE A 255 -8.42 -15.42 8.14
CA ILE A 255 -8.70 -14.44 7.09
C ILE A 255 -7.95 -14.80 5.81
N GLY A 256 -6.67 -15.17 5.90
CA GLY A 256 -5.87 -15.64 4.76
C GLY A 256 -6.50 -16.85 4.06
N GLU A 257 -6.96 -17.85 4.83
CA GLU A 257 -7.66 -19.03 4.31
C GLU A 257 -8.96 -18.66 3.58
N ILE A 258 -9.76 -17.75 4.15
CA ILE A 258 -10.99 -17.26 3.55
C ILE A 258 -10.70 -16.56 2.22
N ILE A 259 -9.71 -15.67 2.19
CA ILE A 259 -9.31 -14.95 0.97
C ILE A 259 -8.79 -15.92 -0.08
N SER A 260 -7.90 -16.83 0.31
CA SER A 260 -7.33 -17.85 -0.60
C SER A 260 -8.40 -18.71 -1.23
N SER A 261 -9.34 -19.22 -0.43
CA SER A 261 -10.37 -20.17 -0.87
C SER A 261 -11.43 -19.53 -1.77
N ASN A 262 -11.86 -18.28 -1.45
CA ASN A 262 -13.01 -17.65 -2.11
C ASN A 262 -12.62 -16.74 -3.26
N TYR A 263 -11.46 -16.07 -3.19
CA TYR A 263 -11.05 -15.06 -4.17
C TYR A 263 -9.87 -15.49 -5.02
N ARG A 264 -9.02 -16.41 -4.51
CA ARG A 264 -7.83 -16.96 -5.19
C ARG A 264 -6.94 -15.88 -5.81
N PRO A 265 -6.58 -14.82 -5.06
CA PRO A 265 -5.65 -13.82 -5.58
C PRO A 265 -4.27 -14.44 -5.75
N LEU A 266 -3.42 -13.82 -6.60
CA LEU A 266 -2.00 -14.18 -6.72
C LEU A 266 -1.13 -13.00 -6.35
N GLY A 267 -0.01 -13.29 -5.67
CA GLY A 267 1.00 -12.31 -5.29
C GLY A 267 0.70 -11.59 -3.98
N LEU A 268 1.29 -10.42 -3.82
CA LEU A 268 1.26 -9.64 -2.60
C LEU A 268 -0.08 -8.96 -2.36
N LEU A 269 -0.49 -8.98 -1.10
CA LEU A 269 -1.71 -8.32 -0.61
C LEU A 269 -1.45 -7.77 0.78
N GLY A 270 -1.78 -6.50 1.00
CA GLY A 270 -1.82 -5.86 2.31
C GLY A 270 -3.24 -5.83 2.88
N MET A 271 -3.37 -5.99 4.18
CA MET A 271 -4.62 -5.83 4.92
C MET A 271 -4.41 -4.89 6.09
N ASP A 272 -5.18 -3.80 6.11
CA ASP A 272 -5.21 -2.89 7.24
C ASP A 272 -6.31 -3.33 8.22
N TYR A 273 -6.02 -3.30 9.51
CA TYR A 273 -6.94 -3.74 10.56
C TYR A 273 -6.70 -3.00 11.89
N ILE A 274 -7.70 -3.04 12.76
CA ILE A 274 -7.57 -2.64 14.16
C ILE A 274 -7.43 -3.89 15.01
N LEU A 275 -6.44 -3.88 15.91
CA LEU A 275 -6.35 -4.84 16.99
C LEU A 275 -7.00 -4.22 18.24
N ASN A 276 -8.11 -4.82 18.69
CA ASN A 276 -8.81 -4.44 19.91
C ASN A 276 -9.06 -5.68 20.76
N ASP A 277 -8.64 -5.67 22.03
CA ASP A 277 -8.78 -6.80 22.96
C ASP A 277 -8.35 -8.14 22.36
N SER A 278 -7.18 -8.12 21.66
CA SER A 278 -6.60 -9.29 20.97
C SER A 278 -7.46 -9.88 19.83
N LYS A 279 -8.46 -9.14 19.34
CA LYS A 279 -9.30 -9.48 18.20
C LYS A 279 -8.97 -8.61 16.99
N VAL A 280 -8.97 -9.22 15.82
CA VAL A 280 -8.71 -8.54 14.54
C VAL A 280 -10.02 -8.00 13.96
N TYR A 281 -10.03 -6.72 13.62
CA TYR A 281 -11.11 -6.05 12.88
C TYR A 281 -10.56 -5.56 11.53
N PRO A 282 -10.68 -6.33 10.45
CA PRO A 282 -10.24 -5.91 9.12
C PRO A 282 -10.93 -4.62 8.69
N LEU A 283 -10.15 -3.68 8.14
CA LEU A 283 -10.67 -2.41 7.65
C LEU A 283 -10.69 -2.35 6.13
N GLU A 284 -9.60 -2.80 5.50
CA GLU A 284 -9.41 -2.69 4.06
C GLU A 284 -8.43 -3.75 3.55
N ILE A 285 -8.72 -4.28 2.37
CA ILE A 285 -7.82 -5.14 1.62
C ILE A 285 -7.18 -4.33 0.49
N ASN A 286 -5.86 -4.34 0.45
CA ASN A 286 -5.03 -3.68 -0.54
C ASN A 286 -4.32 -4.74 -1.41
N PRO A 287 -4.91 -5.20 -2.54
CA PRO A 287 -4.38 -6.31 -3.34
C PRO A 287 -3.23 -5.85 -4.26
N ARG A 288 -2.18 -5.29 -3.66
CA ARG A 288 -1.03 -4.67 -4.33
C ARG A 288 0.13 -4.45 -3.35
N TYR A 289 1.27 -3.98 -3.86
CA TYR A 289 2.37 -3.50 -3.01
C TYR A 289 1.92 -2.29 -2.17
N THR A 290 2.18 -2.32 -0.85
CA THR A 290 1.83 -1.28 0.12
C THR A 290 3.05 -0.69 0.81
N ALA A 291 2.90 0.49 1.43
CA ALA A 291 3.99 1.17 2.11
C ALA A 291 4.57 0.37 3.29
N SER A 292 3.75 -0.45 3.96
CA SER A 292 4.16 -1.35 5.04
C SER A 292 5.07 -2.50 4.56
N MET A 293 5.00 -2.90 3.29
CA MET A 293 5.88 -3.92 2.72
C MET A 293 7.34 -3.48 2.72
N GLU A 294 7.61 -2.22 2.36
CA GLU A 294 8.97 -1.67 2.40
C GLU A 294 9.59 -1.73 3.81
N VAL A 295 8.80 -1.40 4.84
CA VAL A 295 9.23 -1.49 6.24
C VAL A 295 9.62 -2.91 6.61
N LEU A 296 8.77 -3.89 6.26
CA LEU A 296 9.00 -5.29 6.59
C LEU A 296 10.14 -5.90 5.76
N GLU A 297 10.27 -5.56 4.48
CA GLU A 297 11.41 -5.98 3.65
C GLU A 297 12.74 -5.52 4.24
N LEU A 298 12.83 -4.24 4.59
CA LEU A 298 14.05 -3.67 5.17
C LEU A 298 14.37 -4.25 6.55
N ALA A 299 13.34 -4.52 7.36
CA ALA A 299 13.49 -5.07 8.70
C ALA A 299 13.89 -6.55 8.69
N LEU A 300 13.25 -7.37 7.86
CA LEU A 300 13.45 -8.79 7.78
C LEU A 300 14.63 -9.19 6.85
N GLY A 301 15.12 -8.24 6.04
CA GLY A 301 16.13 -8.52 5.01
C GLY A 301 15.62 -9.48 3.93
N GLN A 302 14.32 -9.52 3.71
CA GLN A 302 13.65 -10.32 2.68
C GLN A 302 13.16 -9.43 1.56
N ASN A 303 13.15 -9.92 0.33
CA ASN A 303 12.57 -9.22 -0.79
C ASN A 303 11.20 -9.82 -1.13
N PHE A 304 10.13 -9.04 -0.92
CA PHE A 304 8.76 -9.52 -1.14
C PHE A 304 8.40 -9.58 -2.62
N ILE A 305 9.06 -8.80 -3.50
CA ILE A 305 8.87 -8.90 -4.94
C ILE A 305 9.36 -10.25 -5.46
N THR A 306 10.42 -10.81 -4.89
CA THR A 306 10.85 -12.17 -5.23
C THR A 306 9.73 -13.19 -4.96
N LYS A 307 9.07 -13.12 -3.79
CA LYS A 307 7.92 -13.97 -3.45
C LYS A 307 6.72 -13.71 -4.36
N HIS A 308 6.44 -12.43 -4.64
CA HIS A 308 5.38 -12.02 -5.56
C HIS A 308 5.57 -12.64 -6.95
N MET A 309 6.76 -12.55 -7.51
CA MET A 309 7.08 -13.12 -8.82
C MET A 309 6.99 -14.65 -8.84
N GLN A 310 7.42 -15.30 -7.76
CA GLN A 310 7.27 -16.75 -7.59
C GLN A 310 5.79 -17.19 -7.59
N ALA A 311 4.90 -16.39 -7.00
CA ALA A 311 3.46 -16.66 -7.04
C ALA A 311 2.88 -16.66 -8.47
N PHE A 312 3.52 -15.94 -9.40
CA PHE A 312 3.20 -15.95 -10.83
C PHE A 312 4.04 -16.96 -11.64
N GLY A 313 4.73 -17.86 -10.98
CA GLY A 313 5.57 -18.89 -11.64
C GLY A 313 6.88 -18.37 -12.22
N ILE A 314 7.28 -17.13 -11.90
CA ILE A 314 8.51 -16.51 -12.38
C ILE A 314 9.63 -16.85 -11.41
N LYS A 315 10.73 -17.44 -11.94
CA LYS A 315 11.88 -17.81 -11.13
C LYS A 315 12.63 -16.58 -10.63
N PRO A 316 13.14 -16.59 -9.38
CA PRO A 316 13.96 -15.51 -8.85
C PRO A 316 15.19 -15.24 -9.73
N ILE A 317 15.53 -13.96 -9.91
CA ILE A 317 16.80 -13.56 -10.55
C ILE A 317 17.95 -13.76 -9.57
N TYR A 318 17.76 -13.33 -8.33
CA TYR A 318 18.70 -13.52 -7.22
C TYR A 318 18.04 -14.30 -6.09
N GLU A 319 18.78 -15.22 -5.49
CA GLU A 319 18.42 -15.78 -4.19
C GLU A 319 18.78 -14.75 -3.13
N ASN A 320 17.80 -14.32 -2.36
CA ASN A 320 17.99 -13.33 -1.31
C ASN A 320 18.10 -14.07 0.03
N PRO A 321 19.31 -14.23 0.59
CA PRO A 321 19.46 -14.86 1.91
C PRO A 321 18.76 -13.98 2.94
N ALA A 322 17.91 -14.58 3.77
CA ALA A 322 17.32 -13.89 4.90
C ALA A 322 18.44 -13.33 5.81
N ARG A 323 18.24 -12.11 6.33
CA ARG A 323 19.12 -11.56 7.36
C ARG A 323 19.09 -12.45 8.60
N THR A 324 20.25 -12.65 9.22
CA THR A 324 20.35 -13.45 10.44
C THR A 324 19.84 -12.70 11.67
N GLU A 325 19.82 -11.37 11.66
CA GLU A 325 19.34 -10.54 12.77
C GLU A 325 18.29 -9.53 12.29
N PRO A 326 17.02 -9.71 12.69
CA PRO A 326 15.94 -8.76 12.38
C PRO A 326 16.18 -7.47 13.16
N SER A 327 15.95 -6.33 12.51
CA SER A 327 15.91 -5.01 13.14
C SER A 327 14.50 -4.43 13.07
N VAL A 328 14.18 -3.49 13.94
CA VAL A 328 12.94 -2.71 13.83
C VAL A 328 13.18 -1.53 12.90
N ILE A 329 12.31 -1.40 11.91
CA ILE A 329 12.30 -0.26 10.98
C ILE A 329 11.03 0.56 11.22
N GLY A 330 11.21 1.88 11.24
CA GLY A 330 10.12 2.85 11.19
C GLY A 330 10.19 3.68 9.93
N LYS A 331 9.02 3.93 9.35
CA LYS A 331 8.77 4.82 8.22
C LYS A 331 7.75 5.85 8.64
N ALA A 332 8.01 7.13 8.36
CA ALA A 332 7.03 8.19 8.56
C ALA A 332 7.06 9.17 7.38
N ILE A 333 5.89 9.64 6.98
CA ILE A 333 5.74 10.68 5.94
C ILE A 333 5.62 12.03 6.66
N TYR A 334 6.52 12.94 6.35
CA TYR A 334 6.43 14.32 6.78
C TYR A 334 5.60 15.11 5.78
N TYR A 335 4.52 15.72 6.25
CA TYR A 335 3.62 16.55 5.45
C TYR A 335 3.97 18.03 5.61
N ALA A 336 3.69 18.83 4.60
CA ALA A 336 3.93 20.27 4.63
C ALA A 336 3.04 20.97 5.68
N PRO A 337 3.63 21.60 6.71
CA PRO A 337 2.88 22.31 7.76
C PRO A 337 2.15 23.55 7.24
N HIS A 338 2.67 24.16 6.21
CA HIS A 338 2.17 25.27 5.41
C HIS A 338 2.70 25.10 3.98
N ASP A 339 2.41 26.02 3.08
CA ASP A 339 3.02 26.01 1.75
C ASP A 339 4.53 26.23 1.90
N VAL A 340 5.32 25.29 1.39
CA VAL A 340 6.77 25.27 1.53
C VAL A 340 7.47 25.29 0.17
N LEU A 341 8.64 25.92 0.11
CA LEU A 341 9.59 25.83 -0.99
C LEU A 341 10.75 24.92 -0.56
N ILE A 342 11.06 23.89 -1.33
CA ILE A 342 12.13 22.96 -0.98
C ILE A 342 13.50 23.67 -1.05
N PRO A 343 14.23 23.78 0.09
CA PRO A 343 15.47 24.54 0.17
C PRO A 343 16.63 23.82 -0.53
N LYS A 344 17.67 24.62 -0.88
CA LYS A 344 18.91 24.11 -1.47
C LYS A 344 19.81 23.36 -0.47
N GLU A 345 19.53 23.45 0.82
CA GLU A 345 20.36 22.91 1.92
C GLU A 345 19.57 21.89 2.76
N ALA A 346 18.73 21.09 2.09
CA ALA A 346 17.96 20.06 2.78
C ALA A 346 18.83 18.87 3.21
N PRO A 347 18.53 18.22 4.35
CA PRO A 347 19.37 17.15 4.93
C PRO A 347 19.48 15.91 4.05
N TRP A 348 18.54 15.69 3.15
CA TRP A 348 18.54 14.55 2.21
C TRP A 348 19.46 14.76 0.99
N LEU A 349 19.95 15.98 0.72
CA LEU A 349 20.80 16.26 -0.45
C LEU A 349 22.20 15.63 -0.34
N SER A 350 22.67 15.37 0.89
CA SER A 350 23.94 14.68 1.15
C SER A 350 23.83 13.16 1.12
N ILE A 351 22.63 12.60 0.92
CA ILE A 351 22.37 11.17 0.99
C ILE A 351 22.44 10.57 -0.41
N GLU A 352 23.27 9.54 -0.57
CA GLU A 352 23.29 8.74 -1.78
C GLU A 352 22.00 7.94 -1.91
N SER A 353 21.30 8.14 -3.03
CA SER A 353 20.10 7.36 -3.35
C SER A 353 20.53 6.02 -3.95
N ASN A 354 20.75 5.02 -3.09
CA ASN A 354 21.12 3.67 -3.49
C ASN A 354 20.06 2.66 -3.00
N PRO A 355 19.29 2.01 -3.90
CA PRO A 355 18.26 1.04 -3.53
C PRO A 355 18.75 -0.17 -2.72
N GLN A 356 20.04 -0.49 -2.78
CA GLN A 356 20.66 -1.61 -2.04
C GLN A 356 20.99 -1.25 -0.59
N LEU A 357 21.00 0.04 -0.24
CA LEU A 357 21.38 0.51 1.08
C LEU A 357 20.15 1.03 1.85
N PHE A 358 20.22 0.95 3.18
CA PHE A 358 19.26 1.62 4.03
C PHE A 358 19.52 3.13 3.99
N SER A 359 18.47 3.91 3.68
CA SER A 359 18.52 5.36 3.71
C SER A 359 17.63 5.91 4.83
N THR A 360 18.02 7.03 5.41
CA THR A 360 17.22 7.73 6.43
C THR A 360 16.14 8.64 5.82
N PHE A 361 16.24 8.94 4.52
CA PHE A 361 15.26 9.71 3.76
C PHE A 361 14.94 9.00 2.44
N ALA A 362 13.72 9.17 1.97
CA ALA A 362 13.25 8.68 0.68
C ALA A 362 12.06 9.54 0.19
N ASP A 363 11.57 9.25 -1.03
CA ASP A 363 10.56 10.08 -1.68
C ASP A 363 11.02 11.55 -1.69
N ILE A 364 12.22 11.75 -2.24
CA ILE A 364 12.98 13.03 -2.14
C ILE A 364 12.44 14.04 -3.14
N PRO A 365 11.90 15.17 -2.65
CA PRO A 365 11.35 16.20 -3.53
C PRO A 365 12.46 16.95 -4.27
N LYS A 366 12.14 17.44 -5.46
CA LYS A 366 13.04 18.27 -6.25
C LYS A 366 13.30 19.60 -5.56
N THR A 367 14.58 19.99 -5.44
CA THR A 367 14.98 21.30 -4.91
C THR A 367 14.30 22.44 -5.69
N GLY A 368 13.79 23.42 -4.96
CA GLY A 368 13.09 24.59 -5.52
C GLY A 368 11.62 24.31 -5.93
N SER A 369 11.10 23.09 -5.74
CA SER A 369 9.68 22.83 -5.94
C SER A 369 8.84 23.42 -4.79
N ALA A 370 7.65 23.91 -5.13
CA ALA A 370 6.64 24.34 -4.17
C ALA A 370 5.75 23.14 -3.79
N ILE A 371 5.53 22.93 -2.50
CA ILE A 371 4.66 21.89 -1.97
C ILE A 371 3.59 22.56 -1.11
N HIS A 372 2.32 22.30 -1.43
CA HIS A 372 1.21 22.88 -0.70
C HIS A 372 1.00 22.22 0.66
N ARG A 373 0.47 22.98 1.60
CA ARG A 373 0.09 22.51 2.93
C ARG A 373 -0.66 21.17 2.85
N CYS A 374 -0.39 20.30 3.82
CA CYS A 374 -0.96 18.95 3.94
C CYS A 374 -0.58 17.99 2.79
N SER A 375 0.32 18.38 1.89
CA SER A 375 0.89 17.46 0.89
C SER A 375 2.15 16.77 1.42
N PRO A 376 2.49 15.54 0.99
CA PRO A 376 3.69 14.84 1.43
C PRO A 376 4.94 15.59 0.93
N VAL A 377 5.91 15.74 1.81
CA VAL A 377 7.21 16.39 1.50
C VAL A 377 8.29 15.35 1.30
N VAL A 378 8.49 14.49 2.29
CA VAL A 378 9.57 13.50 2.29
C VAL A 378 9.21 12.35 3.23
N THR A 379 9.68 11.16 2.91
CA THR A 379 9.63 10.01 3.81
C THR A 379 10.90 9.97 4.67
N ILE A 380 10.74 9.80 5.99
CA ILE A 380 11.82 9.59 6.95
C ILE A 380 11.80 8.13 7.44
N PHE A 381 13.01 7.57 7.61
CA PHE A 381 13.18 6.21 8.15
C PHE A 381 14.01 6.24 9.42
N ALA A 382 13.77 5.26 10.27
CA ALA A 382 14.58 4.95 11.44
C ALA A 382 14.84 3.44 11.51
N LYS A 383 15.99 3.05 12.05
CA LYS A 383 16.38 1.66 12.28
C LYS A 383 16.99 1.53 13.66
N ALA A 384 16.50 0.59 14.46
CA ALA A 384 17.00 0.29 15.80
C ALA A 384 16.62 -1.14 16.22
N ASP A 385 16.96 -1.51 17.46
CA ASP A 385 16.65 -2.83 18.02
C ASP A 385 15.25 -2.86 18.68
N SER A 386 14.64 -1.68 18.92
CA SER A 386 13.34 -1.58 19.57
C SER A 386 12.41 -0.55 18.92
N LEU A 387 11.10 -0.77 19.06
CA LEU A 387 10.06 0.19 18.64
C LEU A 387 10.22 1.56 19.35
N THR A 388 10.64 1.55 20.62
CA THR A 388 10.83 2.77 21.41
C THR A 388 11.94 3.64 20.82
N GLU A 389 13.06 3.03 20.49
CA GLU A 389 14.20 3.74 19.85
C GLU A 389 13.85 4.25 18.46
N VAL A 390 13.15 3.43 17.67
CA VAL A 390 12.65 3.84 16.34
C VAL A 390 11.74 5.06 16.47
N LYS A 391 10.78 5.07 17.40
CA LYS A 391 9.93 6.23 17.66
C LYS A 391 10.73 7.48 18.05
N ALA A 392 11.74 7.33 18.91
CA ALA A 392 12.58 8.43 19.33
C ALA A 392 13.37 9.01 18.15
N GLN A 393 13.98 8.16 17.31
CA GLN A 393 14.71 8.60 16.12
C GLN A 393 13.79 9.31 15.11
N LEU A 394 12.60 8.79 14.82
CA LEU A 394 11.62 9.43 13.94
C LEU A 394 11.22 10.81 14.49
N LYS A 395 10.95 10.92 15.79
CA LYS A 395 10.61 12.18 16.44
C LYS A 395 11.75 13.21 16.30
N THR A 396 13.00 12.79 16.51
CA THR A 396 14.18 13.69 16.34
C THR A 396 14.27 14.21 14.89
N ARG A 397 14.10 13.34 13.88
CA ARG A 397 14.13 13.76 12.48
C ARG A 397 12.95 14.68 12.13
N THR A 398 11.78 14.41 12.67
CA THR A 398 10.62 15.31 12.51
C THR A 398 10.91 16.69 13.04
N SER A 399 11.50 16.82 14.26
CA SER A 399 11.87 18.11 14.82
C SER A 399 12.96 18.85 14.01
N GLN A 400 13.86 18.12 13.36
CA GLN A 400 14.83 18.71 12.42
C GLN A 400 14.13 19.29 11.19
N LEU A 401 13.12 18.60 10.64
CA LEU A 401 12.33 19.10 9.53
C LEU A 401 11.44 20.28 9.93
N ASP A 402 10.86 20.26 11.15
CA ASP A 402 10.13 21.41 11.68
C ASP A 402 11.02 22.65 11.77
N SER A 403 12.28 22.48 12.19
CA SER A 403 13.25 23.57 12.21
C SER A 403 13.60 24.07 10.81
N LEU A 404 13.76 23.14 9.84
CA LEU A 404 14.06 23.47 8.44
C LEU A 404 12.94 24.30 7.81
N PHE A 405 11.68 23.96 8.08
CA PHE A 405 10.50 24.63 7.54
C PHE A 405 9.94 25.71 8.47
N HIS A 406 10.69 26.13 9.49
CA HIS A 406 10.31 27.21 10.41
C HIS A 406 8.94 27.04 11.09
N VAL A 407 8.59 25.82 11.46
CA VAL A 407 7.36 25.54 12.20
C VAL A 407 7.41 26.25 13.56
N GLY A 408 6.39 27.06 13.85
CA GLY A 408 6.31 27.87 15.08
C GLY A 408 6.88 29.29 14.99
N THR A 409 7.71 29.63 14.00
CA THR A 409 8.19 31.01 13.82
C THR A 409 7.17 31.91 13.12
N LEU A 410 6.27 31.37 12.33
CA LEU A 410 5.22 32.11 11.61
C LEU A 410 4.05 32.55 12.50
N GLN A 411 3.88 31.97 13.69
CA GLN A 411 2.83 32.40 14.63
C GLN A 411 3.11 33.75 15.31
N ASN A 412 4.35 34.21 15.31
CA ASN A 412 4.76 35.46 15.96
C ASN A 412 4.81 36.69 15.04
N ASN A 413 4.55 36.52 13.73
CA ASN A 413 4.63 37.62 12.76
C ASN A 413 3.25 38.12 12.25
N LEU A 414 2.16 37.68 12.88
CA LEU A 414 0.80 38.14 12.63
C LEU A 414 0.25 38.82 13.90
N VAL A 415 0.93 39.85 14.40
CA VAL A 415 0.39 40.80 15.37
C VAL A 415 0.51 42.21 14.80
#